data_6f7ac6ede889e34b42ad48dfef870f9d
#
_entry.id   6f7ac6ede889e34b42ad48dfef870f9d
#
_cell.length_a   1.000
_cell.length_b   1.000
_cell.length_c   1.000
_cell.angle_alpha   90.00
_cell.angle_beta   90.00
_cell.angle_gamma   90.00
#
_symmetry.space_group_name_H-M   'P 1'
#
loop_
_entity.id
_entity.type
_entity.pdbx_description
1 polymer ?
#
loop_
_entity_poly.entity_id
_entity_poly.type
_entity_poly.pdbx_seq_one_letter_code
_entity_poly.pdbx_strand_id
1 'polypeptide(L)'
;VYLEQKFPPFRYLPGFMTKWLDRPGLVRSLTKKRKIEIEAENLGELTLSILRGEKGNQRQSLKRAVQWIKKESKPDLINLTNLLIAGFVPSMKRELNSPVIVTLQGDDLFLDELTESHRSLVISELRRLASHIDGFITFSQFYAKKMADLLEVPEEKFHLVNLGVDTDEFNDFTRHPVKDPTIGYFGRLAPEKGFHNIVDAFIEIHQKYNLSNARLCAGGWLSPSDQNFFNQQIDKLKSANLINFFDHVGS
;
A
#
# COMPACT_ATOMS: atom_id res chain seq x y z
N VAL A 1 -0.94 -6.83 -17.49
CA VAL A 1 0.28 -6.59 -16.68
C VAL A 1 1.01 -7.90 -16.38
N TYR A 2 0.41 -8.84 -15.61
CA TYR A 2 1.08 -10.11 -15.25
C TYR A 2 1.48 -10.97 -16.45
N LEU A 3 0.59 -11.14 -17.44
CA LEU A 3 0.88 -11.92 -18.65
C LEU A 3 1.98 -11.28 -19.51
N GLU A 4 2.02 -9.95 -19.58
CA GLU A 4 3.09 -9.20 -20.27
C GLU A 4 4.45 -9.40 -19.60
N GLN A 5 4.47 -9.57 -18.25
CA GLN A 5 5.70 -9.85 -17.52
C GLN A 5 6.21 -11.28 -17.76
N LYS A 6 5.35 -12.30 -17.63
CA LYS A 6 5.76 -13.71 -17.64
C LYS A 6 5.84 -14.34 -19.03
N PHE A 7 5.12 -13.79 -20.03
CA PHE A 7 5.02 -14.39 -21.37
C PHE A 7 5.37 -13.35 -22.45
N PRO A 8 6.59 -13.37 -22.99
CA PRO A 8 7.06 -12.40 -23.99
C PRO A 8 6.14 -12.16 -25.19
N PRO A 9 5.45 -13.16 -25.76
CA PRO A 9 4.54 -12.92 -26.89
C PRO A 9 3.44 -11.91 -26.58
N PHE A 10 2.95 -11.83 -25.33
CA PHE A 10 1.90 -10.87 -24.97
C PHE A 10 2.34 -9.41 -24.99
N ARG A 11 3.65 -9.13 -24.98
CA ARG A 11 4.22 -7.78 -25.09
C ARG A 11 4.03 -7.16 -26.47
N TYR A 12 3.77 -7.99 -27.48
CA TYR A 12 3.69 -7.60 -28.89
C TYR A 12 2.30 -7.78 -29.51
N LEU A 13 1.34 -8.37 -28.77
CA LEU A 13 0.01 -8.61 -29.29
C LEU A 13 -0.73 -7.29 -29.55
N PRO A 14 -1.36 -7.14 -30.74
CA PRO A 14 -2.23 -6.02 -31.04
C PRO A 14 -3.38 -5.89 -30.03
N GLY A 15 -3.79 -4.66 -29.70
CA GLY A 15 -4.78 -4.37 -28.66
C GLY A 15 -6.15 -5.06 -28.88
N PHE A 16 -6.54 -5.36 -30.13
CA PHE A 16 -7.80 -6.07 -30.40
C PHE A 16 -7.74 -7.54 -29.99
N MET A 17 -6.57 -8.18 -30.02
CA MET A 17 -6.39 -9.57 -29.59
C MET A 17 -6.35 -9.68 -28.06
N THR A 18 -5.93 -8.65 -27.35
CA THR A 18 -5.88 -8.63 -25.88
C THR A 18 -7.24 -8.38 -25.23
N LYS A 19 -8.20 -7.78 -25.93
CA LYS A 19 -9.58 -7.60 -25.41
C LYS A 19 -10.28 -8.89 -25.02
N TRP A 20 -9.94 -9.99 -25.69
CA TRP A 20 -10.48 -11.31 -25.33
C TRP A 20 -9.91 -11.84 -24.00
N LEU A 21 -8.65 -11.50 -23.70
CA LEU A 21 -7.98 -11.90 -22.46
C LEU A 21 -8.47 -11.12 -21.23
N ASP A 22 -9.02 -9.94 -21.43
CA ASP A 22 -9.57 -9.10 -20.36
C ASP A 22 -10.97 -9.55 -19.89
N ARG A 23 -11.50 -10.67 -20.43
CA ARG A 23 -12.81 -11.19 -19.98
C ARG A 23 -12.71 -11.68 -18.53
N PRO A 24 -13.60 -11.19 -17.62
CA PRO A 24 -13.53 -11.50 -16.18
C PRO A 24 -13.54 -13.00 -15.88
N GLY A 25 -14.23 -13.82 -16.70
CA GLY A 25 -14.28 -15.27 -16.53
C GLY A 25 -12.94 -15.96 -16.78
N LEU A 26 -12.19 -15.48 -17.76
CA LEU A 26 -10.88 -16.04 -18.12
C LEU A 26 -9.83 -15.65 -17.08
N VAL A 27 -9.85 -14.41 -16.62
CA VAL A 27 -8.99 -13.92 -15.53
C VAL A 27 -9.26 -14.70 -14.25
N ARG A 28 -10.53 -14.87 -13.86
CA ARG A 28 -10.90 -15.67 -12.68
C ARG A 28 -10.46 -17.13 -12.78
N SER A 29 -10.56 -17.74 -13.96
CA SER A 29 -10.14 -19.14 -14.18
C SER A 29 -8.62 -19.31 -14.05
N LEU A 30 -7.84 -18.34 -14.54
CA LEU A 30 -6.38 -18.36 -14.48
C LEU A 30 -5.84 -18.03 -13.07
N THR A 31 -6.56 -17.20 -12.31
CA THR A 31 -6.14 -16.79 -10.96
C THR A 31 -6.60 -17.75 -9.87
N LYS A 32 -7.73 -18.46 -10.06
CA LYS A 32 -8.27 -19.41 -9.06
C LYS A 32 -7.36 -20.61 -8.76
N LYS A 33 -6.48 -20.99 -9.66
CA LYS A 33 -5.63 -22.21 -9.56
C LYS A 33 -4.20 -21.97 -9.07
N ARG A 34 -3.78 -20.73 -8.82
CA ARG A 34 -2.44 -20.45 -8.31
C ARG A 34 -2.55 -19.53 -7.10
N LYS A 35 -2.14 -20.01 -5.92
CA LYS A 35 -1.53 -19.14 -4.91
C LYS A 35 -0.30 -18.55 -5.59
N ILE A 36 -0.40 -17.30 -6.02
CA ILE A 36 0.75 -16.57 -6.55
C ILE A 36 1.52 -16.12 -5.30
N GLU A 37 2.39 -17.00 -4.81
CA GLU A 37 3.49 -16.55 -3.96
C GLU A 37 4.39 -15.73 -4.87
N ILE A 38 4.32 -14.41 -4.71
CA ILE A 38 5.17 -13.49 -5.45
C ILE A 38 6.50 -13.46 -4.68
N GLU A 39 7.48 -14.20 -5.16
CA GLU A 39 8.84 -14.10 -4.64
C GLU A 39 9.36 -12.67 -4.79
N ALA A 40 10.14 -12.20 -3.81
CA ALA A 40 10.69 -10.84 -3.77
C ALA A 40 11.44 -10.45 -5.06
N GLU A 41 12.13 -11.42 -5.68
CA GLU A 41 12.82 -11.24 -6.95
C GLU A 41 11.85 -10.93 -8.11
N ASN A 42 10.79 -11.71 -8.24
CA ASN A 42 9.75 -11.49 -9.26
C ASN A 42 9.03 -10.14 -9.04
N LEU A 43 8.88 -9.73 -7.80
CA LEU A 43 8.28 -8.45 -7.43
C LEU A 43 9.19 -7.29 -7.83
N GLY A 44 10.49 -7.40 -7.59
CA GLY A 44 11.50 -6.43 -7.98
C GLY A 44 11.59 -6.24 -9.50
N GLU A 45 11.62 -7.34 -10.26
CA GLU A 45 11.60 -7.31 -11.73
C GLU A 45 10.35 -6.64 -12.30
N LEU A 46 9.17 -6.96 -11.74
CA LEU A 46 7.90 -6.37 -12.17
C LEU A 46 7.90 -4.87 -11.91
N THR A 47 8.29 -4.47 -10.70
CA THR A 47 8.35 -3.06 -10.29
C THR A 47 9.29 -2.26 -11.18
N LEU A 48 10.50 -2.76 -11.40
CA LEU A 48 11.48 -2.14 -12.27
C LEU A 48 10.96 -2.01 -13.71
N SER A 49 10.27 -3.03 -14.20
CA SER A 49 9.65 -3.01 -15.53
C SER A 49 8.54 -1.95 -15.64
N ILE A 50 7.70 -1.79 -14.62
CA ILE A 50 6.66 -0.75 -14.59
C ILE A 50 7.29 0.65 -14.55
N LEU A 51 8.31 0.87 -13.73
CA LEU A 51 9.02 2.15 -13.61
C LEU A 51 9.74 2.55 -14.91
N ARG A 52 10.21 1.59 -15.69
CA ARG A 52 10.80 1.84 -17.02
C ARG A 52 9.78 2.33 -18.06
N GLY A 53 8.48 2.29 -17.75
CA GLY A 53 7.41 2.87 -18.55
C GLY A 53 7.38 2.33 -19.98
N GLU A 54 7.62 3.19 -20.97
CA GLU A 54 7.60 2.82 -22.40
C GLU A 54 8.70 1.80 -22.78
N LYS A 55 9.75 1.68 -21.99
CA LYS A 55 10.82 0.68 -22.15
C LYS A 55 10.53 -0.62 -21.38
N GLY A 56 9.49 -0.63 -20.54
CA GLY A 56 9.10 -1.80 -19.77
C GLY A 56 8.24 -2.78 -20.54
N ASN A 57 8.00 -3.94 -19.91
CA ASN A 57 7.17 -5.00 -20.50
C ASN A 57 5.69 -4.59 -20.61
N GLN A 58 5.25 -3.64 -19.76
CA GLN A 58 3.87 -3.14 -19.69
C GLN A 58 3.57 -1.96 -20.62
N ARG A 59 4.49 -1.63 -21.55
CA ARG A 59 4.36 -0.48 -22.45
C ARG A 59 3.03 -0.39 -23.20
N GLN A 60 2.45 -1.53 -23.61
CA GLN A 60 1.18 -1.55 -24.32
C GLN A 60 0.00 -1.19 -23.40
N SER A 61 0.00 -1.70 -22.17
CA SER A 61 -0.99 -1.35 -21.15
C SER A 61 -0.90 0.13 -20.79
N LEU A 62 0.32 0.65 -20.60
CA LEU A 62 0.59 2.07 -20.37
C LEU A 62 0.03 2.94 -21.51
N LYS A 63 0.38 2.63 -22.75
CA LYS A 63 -0.08 3.38 -23.94
C LYS A 63 -1.61 3.41 -24.01
N ARG A 64 -2.26 2.26 -23.80
CA ARG A 64 -3.74 2.18 -23.80
C ARG A 64 -4.36 3.04 -22.69
N ALA A 65 -3.80 3.01 -21.47
CA ALA A 65 -4.28 3.80 -20.35
C ALA A 65 -4.18 5.30 -20.63
N VAL A 66 -3.03 5.78 -21.12
CA VAL A 66 -2.82 7.19 -21.45
C VAL A 66 -3.76 7.64 -22.58
N GLN A 67 -3.92 6.82 -23.63
CA GLN A 67 -4.84 7.14 -24.73
C GLN A 67 -6.30 7.17 -24.27
N TRP A 68 -6.71 6.27 -23.37
CA TRP A 68 -8.05 6.27 -22.80
C TRP A 68 -8.29 7.56 -22.00
N ILE A 69 -7.36 7.95 -21.11
CA ILE A 69 -7.46 9.18 -20.33
C ILE A 69 -7.56 10.39 -21.26
N LYS A 70 -6.73 10.46 -22.29
CA LYS A 70 -6.74 11.55 -23.28
C LYS A 70 -8.09 11.70 -23.98
N LYS A 71 -8.74 10.58 -24.27
CA LYS A 71 -10.02 10.56 -25.00
C LYS A 71 -11.21 10.86 -24.07
N GLU A 72 -11.24 10.26 -22.89
CA GLU A 72 -12.44 10.22 -22.05
C GLU A 72 -12.45 11.30 -20.95
N SER A 73 -11.28 11.68 -20.40
CA SER A 73 -11.23 12.50 -19.17
C SER A 73 -10.72 13.92 -19.39
N LYS A 74 -9.70 14.13 -20.23
CA LYS A 74 -9.02 15.42 -20.41
C LYS A 74 -8.73 16.13 -19.06
N PRO A 75 -7.97 15.52 -18.16
CA PRO A 75 -7.80 16.03 -16.80
C PRO A 75 -6.97 17.32 -16.77
N ASP A 76 -7.33 18.27 -15.90
CA ASP A 76 -6.52 19.45 -15.60
C ASP A 76 -5.33 19.13 -14.69
N LEU A 77 -5.44 18.06 -13.89
CA LEU A 77 -4.43 17.55 -12.99
C LEU A 77 -4.53 16.02 -12.90
N ILE A 78 -3.39 15.36 -12.83
CA ILE A 78 -3.33 13.90 -12.62
C ILE A 78 -2.70 13.64 -11.26
N ASN A 79 -3.41 12.91 -10.40
CA ASN A 79 -2.86 12.43 -9.13
C ASN A 79 -2.67 10.91 -9.20
N LEU A 80 -1.42 10.47 -9.09
CA LEU A 80 -1.09 9.06 -8.93
C LEU A 80 -1.10 8.70 -7.44
N THR A 81 -1.80 7.64 -7.10
CA THR A 81 -1.94 7.19 -5.71
C THR A 81 -0.77 6.35 -5.21
N ASN A 82 0.25 6.12 -6.04
CA ASN A 82 1.41 5.31 -5.71
C ASN A 82 2.60 5.68 -6.59
N LEU A 83 3.77 5.80 -5.98
CA LEU A 83 5.01 6.16 -6.66
C LEU A 83 5.53 5.03 -7.58
N LEU A 84 5.21 3.77 -7.28
CA LEU A 84 5.69 2.61 -8.04
C LEU A 84 5.10 2.52 -9.47
N ILE A 85 4.09 3.34 -9.78
CA ILE A 85 3.56 3.50 -11.14
C ILE A 85 4.07 4.77 -11.84
N ALA A 86 5.05 5.46 -11.28
CA ALA A 86 5.59 6.72 -11.82
C ALA A 86 6.21 6.57 -13.22
N GLY A 87 6.49 5.35 -13.68
CA GLY A 87 6.88 5.10 -15.07
C GLY A 87 5.88 5.61 -16.11
N PHE A 88 4.64 5.91 -15.69
CA PHE A 88 3.59 6.51 -16.54
C PHE A 88 3.77 8.02 -16.73
N VAL A 89 4.43 8.70 -15.80
CA VAL A 89 4.52 10.17 -15.76
C VAL A 89 5.06 10.78 -17.04
N PRO A 90 6.21 10.34 -17.60
CA PRO A 90 6.73 10.95 -18.82
C PRO A 90 5.75 10.89 -20.02
N SER A 91 5.04 9.75 -20.17
CA SER A 91 4.03 9.60 -21.22
C SER A 91 2.79 10.45 -20.96
N MET A 92 2.32 10.53 -19.71
CA MET A 92 1.18 11.36 -19.33
C MET A 92 1.46 12.82 -19.59
N LYS A 93 2.59 13.35 -19.15
CA LYS A 93 2.96 14.76 -19.41
C LYS A 93 3.05 15.08 -20.88
N ARG A 94 3.66 14.21 -21.69
CA ARG A 94 3.79 14.41 -23.13
C ARG A 94 2.45 14.39 -23.85
N GLU A 95 1.56 13.45 -23.51
CA GLU A 95 0.32 13.19 -24.26
C GLU A 95 -0.88 14.01 -23.76
N LEU A 96 -0.91 14.36 -22.46
CA LEU A 96 -2.07 15.00 -21.82
C LEU A 96 -1.82 16.48 -21.55
N ASN A 97 -0.55 16.91 -21.50
CA ASN A 97 -0.15 18.29 -21.18
C ASN A 97 -0.71 18.78 -19.82
N SER A 98 -0.89 17.86 -18.87
CA SER A 98 -1.41 18.13 -17.53
C SER A 98 -0.30 17.93 -16.50
N PRO A 99 -0.27 18.72 -15.42
CA PRO A 99 0.63 18.46 -14.30
C PRO A 99 0.30 17.10 -13.66
N VAL A 100 1.35 16.44 -13.17
CA VAL A 100 1.25 15.13 -12.52
C VAL A 100 1.82 15.24 -11.12
N ILE A 101 0.99 14.94 -10.11
CA ILE A 101 1.39 14.81 -8.72
C ILE A 101 1.29 13.36 -8.27
N VAL A 102 1.96 13.04 -7.17
CA VAL A 102 1.93 11.69 -6.58
C VAL A 102 1.57 11.79 -5.11
N THR A 103 0.56 11.04 -4.68
CA THR A 103 0.24 10.85 -3.27
C THR A 103 1.01 9.66 -2.72
N LEU A 104 1.88 9.92 -1.76
CA LEU A 104 2.75 8.93 -1.14
C LEU A 104 2.08 8.32 0.09
N GLN A 105 2.01 6.97 0.14
CA GLN A 105 1.24 6.24 1.15
C GLN A 105 2.02 5.06 1.76
N GLY A 106 3.32 5.20 1.98
CA GLY A 106 4.17 4.15 2.52
C GLY A 106 4.86 3.33 1.43
N ASP A 107 5.17 3.95 0.31
CA ASP A 107 5.89 3.32 -0.83
C ASP A 107 7.28 2.81 -0.43
N ASP A 108 7.90 3.40 0.58
CA ASP A 108 9.17 3.00 1.15
C ASP A 108 9.12 1.62 1.82
N LEU A 109 8.01 1.27 2.49
CA LEU A 109 7.83 -0.04 3.11
C LEU A 109 7.91 -1.16 2.07
N PHE A 110 7.35 -0.92 0.89
CA PHE A 110 7.46 -1.86 -0.22
C PHE A 110 8.91 -2.01 -0.71
N LEU A 111 9.69 -0.92 -0.74
CA LEU A 111 11.10 -0.97 -1.14
C LEU A 111 11.95 -1.82 -0.21
N ASP A 112 11.60 -1.86 1.08
CA ASP A 112 12.31 -2.65 2.09
C ASP A 112 12.03 -4.17 1.96
N GLU A 113 10.98 -4.57 1.25
CA GLU A 113 10.67 -5.97 0.94
C GLU A 113 11.42 -6.51 -0.30
N LEU A 114 12.07 -5.63 -1.07
CA LEU A 114 12.81 -6.02 -2.26
C LEU A 114 14.19 -6.58 -1.91
N THR A 115 14.74 -7.42 -2.80
CA THR A 115 16.15 -7.79 -2.70
C THR A 115 17.02 -6.55 -2.88
N GLU A 116 18.21 -6.49 -2.24
CA GLU A 116 19.09 -5.31 -2.27
C GLU A 116 19.44 -4.86 -3.69
N SER A 117 19.69 -5.81 -4.60
CA SER A 117 19.96 -5.53 -6.00
C SER A 117 18.80 -4.83 -6.71
N HIS A 118 17.56 -5.30 -6.50
CA HIS A 118 16.37 -4.68 -7.09
C HIS A 118 16.04 -3.36 -6.41
N ARG A 119 16.20 -3.28 -5.09
CA ARG A 119 15.96 -2.05 -4.32
C ARG A 119 16.79 -0.89 -4.85
N SER A 120 18.10 -1.10 -5.04
CA SER A 120 19.01 -0.08 -5.56
C SER A 120 18.62 0.39 -6.96
N LEU A 121 18.27 -0.53 -7.86
CA LEU A 121 17.83 -0.21 -9.22
C LEU A 121 16.48 0.52 -9.23
N VAL A 122 15.53 0.10 -8.40
CA VAL A 122 14.21 0.73 -8.27
C VAL A 122 14.35 2.16 -7.75
N ILE A 123 15.15 2.39 -6.70
CA ILE A 123 15.41 3.73 -6.16
C ILE A 123 16.05 4.63 -7.24
N SER A 124 17.00 4.13 -8.00
CA SER A 124 17.61 4.89 -9.09
C SER A 124 16.58 5.31 -10.15
N GLU A 125 15.65 4.42 -10.54
CA GLU A 125 14.59 4.77 -11.48
C GLU A 125 13.57 5.74 -10.87
N LEU A 126 13.24 5.59 -9.58
CA LEU A 126 12.34 6.52 -8.87
C LEU A 126 12.94 7.93 -8.82
N ARG A 127 14.23 8.09 -8.52
CA ARG A 127 14.92 9.38 -8.54
C ARG A 127 14.87 10.03 -9.93
N ARG A 128 15.14 9.25 -10.96
CA ARG A 128 15.04 9.73 -12.35
C ARG A 128 13.62 10.20 -12.69
N LEU A 129 12.59 9.48 -12.24
CA LEU A 129 11.19 9.82 -12.51
C LEU A 129 10.69 10.98 -11.65
N ALA A 130 11.19 11.15 -10.44
CA ALA A 130 10.83 12.21 -9.52
C ALA A 130 11.10 13.62 -10.09
N SER A 131 12.09 13.76 -10.99
CA SER A 131 12.34 15.03 -11.70
C SER A 131 11.20 15.44 -12.63
N HIS A 132 10.41 14.48 -13.11
CA HIS A 132 9.26 14.72 -14.00
C HIS A 132 7.94 14.96 -13.23
N ILE A 133 7.92 14.69 -11.92
CA ILE A 133 6.73 14.87 -11.06
C ILE A 133 6.68 16.33 -10.61
N ASP A 134 5.49 16.93 -10.72
CA ASP A 134 5.30 18.36 -10.40
C ASP A 134 5.17 18.59 -8.89
N GLY A 135 4.63 17.64 -8.14
CA GLY A 135 4.51 17.72 -6.68
C GLY A 135 4.18 16.37 -6.04
N PHE A 136 4.41 16.29 -4.75
CA PHE A 136 4.10 15.11 -3.93
C PHE A 136 3.13 15.50 -2.82
N ILE A 137 2.13 14.66 -2.57
CA ILE A 137 1.23 14.81 -1.41
C ILE A 137 1.70 13.79 -0.35
N THR A 138 1.84 14.27 0.88
CA THR A 138 2.16 13.46 2.06
C THR A 138 1.23 13.80 3.21
N PHE A 139 1.12 12.89 4.19
CA PHE A 139 0.24 13.04 5.34
C PHE A 139 0.99 13.41 6.63
N SER A 140 2.33 13.50 6.58
CA SER A 140 3.15 13.93 7.71
C SER A 140 4.44 14.58 7.24
N GLN A 141 4.92 15.56 8.00
CA GLN A 141 6.20 16.22 7.76
C GLN A 141 7.39 15.25 7.83
N PHE A 142 7.31 14.30 8.75
CA PHE A 142 8.33 13.25 8.87
C PHE A 142 8.48 12.46 7.55
N TYR A 143 7.34 12.07 6.97
CA TYR A 143 7.35 11.28 5.74
C TYR A 143 7.76 12.12 4.51
N ALA A 144 7.36 13.39 4.48
CA ALA A 144 7.79 14.34 3.45
C ALA A 144 9.33 14.42 3.40
N LYS A 145 9.97 14.65 4.56
CA LYS A 145 11.43 14.73 4.66
C LYS A 145 12.11 13.41 4.26
N LYS A 146 11.62 12.28 4.81
CA LYS A 146 12.15 10.94 4.47
C LYS A 146 12.14 10.69 2.96
N MET A 147 11.02 11.02 2.29
CA MET A 147 10.88 10.80 0.85
C MET A 147 11.64 11.82 0.01
N ALA A 148 11.78 13.06 0.47
CA ALA A 148 12.62 14.07 -0.18
C ALA A 148 14.08 13.60 -0.23
N ASP A 149 14.61 13.12 0.91
CA ASP A 149 15.96 12.54 1.01
C ASP A 149 16.11 11.29 0.12
N LEU A 150 15.12 10.37 0.16
CA LEU A 150 15.16 9.14 -0.63
C LEU A 150 15.18 9.42 -2.14
N LEU A 151 14.35 10.36 -2.59
CA LEU A 151 14.15 10.69 -4.01
C LEU A 151 15.13 11.74 -4.52
N GLU A 152 15.91 12.37 -3.64
CA GLU A 152 16.84 13.46 -3.96
C GLU A 152 16.11 14.64 -4.66
N VAL A 153 14.95 15.02 -4.13
CA VAL A 153 14.17 16.16 -4.63
C VAL A 153 13.97 17.21 -3.51
N PRO A 154 13.82 18.50 -3.87
CA PRO A 154 13.61 19.56 -2.89
C PRO A 154 12.33 19.35 -2.06
N GLU A 155 12.39 19.66 -0.76
CA GLU A 155 11.24 19.53 0.16
C GLU A 155 10.05 20.40 -0.27
N GLU A 156 10.27 21.49 -0.99
CA GLU A 156 9.24 22.41 -1.50
C GLU A 156 8.28 21.73 -2.49
N LYS A 157 8.67 20.58 -3.06
CA LYS A 157 7.77 19.78 -3.90
C LYS A 157 6.78 18.96 -3.09
N PHE A 158 6.93 18.88 -1.76
CA PHE A 158 6.06 18.09 -0.90
C PHE A 158 4.99 18.96 -0.26
N HIS A 159 3.74 18.58 -0.44
CA HIS A 159 2.58 19.26 0.11
C HIS A 159 1.94 18.40 1.19
N LEU A 160 1.86 18.97 2.40
CA LEU A 160 1.24 18.29 3.53
C LEU A 160 -0.28 18.44 3.44
N VAL A 161 -0.99 17.32 3.33
CA VAL A 161 -2.46 17.27 3.34
C VAL A 161 -2.88 16.33 4.46
N ASN A 162 -3.64 16.84 5.42
CA ASN A 162 -4.13 16.01 6.51
C ASN A 162 -5.12 14.97 6.00
N LEU A 163 -5.01 13.75 6.53
CA LEU A 163 -6.01 12.72 6.30
C LEU A 163 -7.33 13.15 6.97
N GLY A 164 -8.42 12.86 6.30
CA GLY A 164 -9.77 13.05 6.81
C GLY A 164 -10.57 11.74 6.73
N VAL A 165 -11.61 11.67 7.54
CA VAL A 165 -12.61 10.61 7.51
C VAL A 165 -13.98 11.27 7.58
N ASP A 166 -14.95 10.71 6.85
CA ASP A 166 -16.35 11.09 6.99
C ASP A 166 -16.85 10.63 8.35
N THR A 167 -17.36 11.57 9.15
CA THR A 167 -17.85 11.30 10.50
C THR A 167 -19.38 11.25 10.59
N ASP A 168 -20.10 11.47 9.50
CA ASP A 168 -21.55 11.57 9.51
C ASP A 168 -22.21 10.27 10.00
N GLU A 169 -21.65 9.12 9.66
CA GLU A 169 -22.10 7.81 10.12
C GLU A 169 -21.94 7.59 11.63
N PHE A 170 -21.13 8.42 12.31
CA PHE A 170 -20.84 8.29 13.75
C PHE A 170 -21.59 9.32 14.61
N ASN A 171 -22.32 10.25 14.01
CA ASN A 171 -23.00 11.34 14.72
C ASN A 171 -24.11 10.84 15.66
N ASP A 172 -24.76 9.70 15.34
CA ASP A 172 -25.84 9.12 16.13
C ASP A 172 -25.35 8.08 17.16
N PHE A 173 -24.04 7.99 17.38
CA PHE A 173 -23.48 7.01 18.30
C PHE A 173 -23.72 7.41 19.75
N THR A 174 -24.57 6.65 20.43
CA THR A 174 -24.80 6.80 21.89
C THR A 174 -23.72 6.04 22.65
N ARG A 175 -22.88 6.78 23.38
CA ARG A 175 -21.85 6.15 24.21
C ARG A 175 -22.48 5.44 25.40
N HIS A 176 -22.37 4.12 25.44
CA HIS A 176 -22.75 3.33 26.59
C HIS A 176 -21.59 3.29 27.61
N PRO A 177 -21.85 3.54 28.90
CA PRO A 177 -20.82 3.39 29.92
C PRO A 177 -20.32 1.94 29.95
N VAL A 178 -19.00 1.77 29.86
CA VAL A 178 -18.37 0.47 30.06
C VAL A 178 -17.96 0.31 31.52
N LYS A 179 -18.20 -0.86 32.07
CA LYS A 179 -17.88 -1.15 33.47
C LYS A 179 -16.38 -1.20 33.73
N ASP A 180 -15.65 -1.78 32.78
CA ASP A 180 -14.19 -1.96 32.89
C ASP A 180 -13.48 -1.08 31.84
N PRO A 181 -12.33 -0.48 32.16
CA PRO A 181 -11.54 0.26 31.19
C PRO A 181 -11.20 -0.63 30.00
N THR A 182 -11.56 -0.21 28.78
CA THR A 182 -11.32 -1.01 27.59
C THR A 182 -10.45 -0.21 26.62
N ILE A 183 -9.31 -0.80 26.25
CA ILE A 183 -8.43 -0.32 25.21
C ILE A 183 -8.89 -0.91 23.89
N GLY A 184 -9.26 -0.05 22.93
CA GLY A 184 -9.66 -0.46 21.59
C GLY A 184 -8.48 -0.38 20.63
N TYR A 185 -8.28 -1.44 19.84
CA TYR A 185 -7.43 -1.42 18.65
C TYR A 185 -8.31 -1.67 17.43
N PHE A 186 -8.19 -0.82 16.41
CA PHE A 186 -8.90 -1.01 15.15
C PHE A 186 -7.95 -0.84 13.96
N GLY A 187 -7.73 -1.95 13.23
CA GLY A 187 -6.83 -1.97 12.08
C GLY A 187 -6.44 -3.38 11.68
N ARG A 188 -5.65 -3.53 10.61
CA ARG A 188 -5.07 -4.84 10.27
C ARG A 188 -4.20 -5.34 11.42
N LEU A 189 -4.34 -6.62 11.76
CA LEU A 189 -3.55 -7.25 12.82
C LEU A 189 -2.18 -7.68 12.25
N ALA A 190 -1.33 -6.70 11.97
CA ALA A 190 -0.08 -6.84 11.26
C ALA A 190 1.06 -6.06 11.95
N PRO A 191 2.33 -6.47 11.76
CA PRO A 191 3.48 -5.81 12.40
C PRO A 191 3.56 -4.31 12.13
N GLU A 192 3.37 -3.88 10.88
CA GLU A 192 3.47 -2.49 10.46
C GLU A 192 2.32 -1.61 11.00
N LYS A 193 1.26 -2.22 11.54
CA LYS A 193 0.16 -1.52 12.22
C LYS A 193 0.33 -1.43 13.74
N GLY A 194 1.43 -1.96 14.26
CA GLY A 194 1.80 -1.81 15.66
C GLY A 194 0.96 -2.64 16.64
N PHE A 195 0.28 -3.70 16.20
CA PHE A 195 -0.52 -4.54 17.11
C PHE A 195 0.30 -5.13 18.25
N HIS A 196 1.56 -5.49 18.01
CA HIS A 196 2.47 -5.96 19.04
C HIS A 196 2.74 -4.89 20.12
N ASN A 197 2.85 -3.62 19.75
CA ASN A 197 3.11 -2.53 20.67
C ASN A 197 1.95 -2.33 21.66
N ILE A 198 0.69 -2.46 21.18
CA ILE A 198 -0.46 -2.33 22.07
C ILE A 198 -0.60 -3.56 23.01
N VAL A 199 -0.24 -4.74 22.52
CA VAL A 199 -0.20 -5.95 23.37
C VAL A 199 0.85 -5.80 24.48
N ASP A 200 2.06 -5.33 24.14
CA ASP A 200 3.13 -5.10 25.11
C ASP A 200 2.74 -4.01 26.13
N ALA A 201 2.16 -2.91 25.68
CA ALA A 201 1.65 -1.86 26.55
C ALA A 201 0.50 -2.35 27.46
N PHE A 202 -0.39 -3.20 26.94
CA PHE A 202 -1.49 -3.78 27.70
C PHE A 202 -0.96 -4.69 28.84
N ILE A 203 0.04 -5.50 28.55
CA ILE A 203 0.72 -6.32 29.57
C ILE A 203 1.36 -5.42 30.65
N GLU A 204 2.02 -4.34 30.23
CA GLU A 204 2.65 -3.39 31.16
C GLU A 204 1.62 -2.69 32.06
N ILE A 205 0.46 -2.31 31.52
CA ILE A 205 -0.63 -1.70 32.31
C ILE A 205 -1.07 -2.61 33.45
N HIS A 206 -1.26 -3.89 33.20
CA HIS A 206 -1.63 -4.86 34.22
C HIS A 206 -0.52 -5.08 35.27
N GLN A 207 0.74 -5.13 34.84
CA GLN A 207 1.86 -5.42 35.71
C GLN A 207 2.32 -4.25 36.57
N LYS A 208 2.34 -3.03 36.01
CA LYS A 208 2.94 -1.87 36.67
C LYS A 208 1.92 -0.88 37.23
N TYR A 209 0.74 -0.76 36.62
CA TYR A 209 -0.22 0.30 36.98
C TYR A 209 -1.45 -0.20 37.72
N ASN A 210 -1.48 -1.49 38.07
CA ASN A 210 -2.51 -2.13 38.91
C ASN A 210 -3.95 -1.95 38.35
N LEU A 211 -4.09 -1.83 37.02
CA LEU A 211 -5.39 -1.78 36.34
C LEU A 211 -5.84 -3.20 35.98
N SER A 212 -6.06 -4.03 37.01
CA SER A 212 -6.29 -5.47 36.87
C SER A 212 -7.59 -5.85 36.15
N ASN A 213 -8.51 -4.91 35.97
CA ASN A 213 -9.77 -5.11 35.23
C ASN A 213 -9.76 -4.49 33.81
N ALA A 214 -8.64 -3.92 33.36
CA ALA A 214 -8.54 -3.37 32.00
C ALA A 214 -8.66 -4.49 30.98
N ARG A 215 -9.37 -4.20 29.87
CA ARG A 215 -9.57 -5.11 28.74
C ARG A 215 -8.89 -4.57 27.47
N LEU A 216 -8.46 -5.45 26.61
CA LEU A 216 -8.01 -5.14 25.25
C LEU A 216 -9.00 -5.74 24.25
N CYS A 217 -9.61 -4.90 23.43
CA CYS A 217 -10.51 -5.31 22.35
C CYS A 217 -9.87 -4.95 20.99
N ALA A 218 -9.58 -5.95 20.18
CA ALA A 218 -8.98 -5.75 18.85
C ALA A 218 -9.98 -6.10 17.76
N GLY A 219 -10.25 -5.14 16.86
CA GLY A 219 -11.06 -5.30 15.67
C GLY A 219 -10.25 -5.08 14.40
N GLY A 220 -10.53 -5.89 13.38
CA GLY A 220 -9.95 -5.73 12.07
C GLY A 220 -9.47 -7.02 11.42
N TRP A 221 -9.07 -6.88 10.17
CA TRP A 221 -8.70 -8.02 9.34
C TRP A 221 -7.34 -8.61 9.72
N LEU A 222 -7.30 -9.93 9.84
CA LEU A 222 -6.10 -10.74 10.00
C LEU A 222 -5.82 -11.47 8.67
N SER A 223 -4.70 -11.14 8.02
CA SER A 223 -4.31 -11.84 6.81
C SER A 223 -3.77 -13.25 7.10
N PRO A 224 -3.90 -14.20 6.16
CA PRO A 224 -3.27 -15.51 6.32
C PRO A 224 -1.74 -15.45 6.49
N SER A 225 -1.07 -14.46 5.91
CA SER A 225 0.38 -14.23 6.07
C SER A 225 0.76 -13.76 7.46
N ASP A 226 -0.13 -13.03 8.15
CA ASP A 226 0.13 -12.47 9.48
C ASP A 226 -0.31 -13.39 10.63
N GLN A 227 -0.83 -14.58 10.32
CA GLN A 227 -1.34 -15.51 11.32
C GLN A 227 -0.27 -15.90 12.36
N ASN A 228 0.97 -16.14 11.91
CA ASN A 228 2.08 -16.47 12.82
C ASN A 228 2.42 -15.32 13.75
N PHE A 229 2.46 -14.10 13.22
CA PHE A 229 2.67 -12.90 14.02
C PHE A 229 1.56 -12.73 15.08
N PHE A 230 0.30 -12.88 14.66
CA PHE A 230 -0.84 -12.79 15.58
C PHE A 230 -0.76 -13.85 16.70
N ASN A 231 -0.47 -15.10 16.35
CA ASN A 231 -0.32 -16.19 17.33
C ASN A 231 0.77 -15.89 18.37
N GLN A 232 1.89 -15.30 17.96
CA GLN A 232 2.93 -14.84 18.89
C GLN A 232 2.41 -13.83 19.90
N GLN A 233 1.53 -12.89 19.47
CA GLN A 233 0.93 -11.92 20.40
C GLN A 233 -0.05 -12.60 21.37
N ILE A 234 -0.83 -13.56 20.89
CA ILE A 234 -1.73 -14.37 21.74
C ILE A 234 -0.91 -15.16 22.78
N ASP A 235 0.21 -15.72 22.40
CA ASP A 235 1.06 -16.48 23.32
C ASP A 235 1.73 -15.57 24.37
N LYS A 236 2.07 -14.32 24.05
CA LYS A 236 2.48 -13.32 25.05
C LYS A 236 1.37 -13.07 26.09
N LEU A 237 0.11 -12.86 25.62
CA LEU A 237 -1.03 -12.66 26.52
C LEU A 237 -1.30 -13.87 27.42
N LYS A 238 -1.19 -15.08 26.89
CA LYS A 238 -1.30 -16.32 27.67
C LYS A 238 -0.20 -16.42 28.73
N SER A 239 1.05 -16.15 28.34
CA SER A 239 2.20 -16.19 29.26
C SER A 239 2.09 -15.17 30.38
N ALA A 240 1.42 -14.03 30.12
CA ALA A 240 1.12 -13.04 31.15
C ALA A 240 -0.16 -13.32 31.95
N ASN A 241 -0.88 -14.41 31.68
CA ASN A 241 -2.21 -14.75 32.26
C ASN A 241 -3.30 -13.70 31.92
N LEU A 242 -3.20 -13.01 30.79
CA LEU A 242 -4.11 -11.93 30.39
C LEU A 242 -5.04 -12.29 29.24
N ILE A 243 -5.03 -13.52 28.75
CA ILE A 243 -5.85 -13.96 27.63
C ILE A 243 -7.36 -13.77 27.85
N ASN A 244 -7.83 -13.88 29.09
CA ASN A 244 -9.24 -13.71 29.45
C ASN A 244 -9.69 -12.23 29.44
N PHE A 245 -8.75 -11.29 29.34
CA PHE A 245 -8.98 -9.86 29.23
C PHE A 245 -8.84 -9.36 27.77
N PHE A 246 -8.62 -10.27 26.83
CA PHE A 246 -8.47 -9.97 25.41
C PHE A 246 -9.66 -10.48 24.61
N ASP A 247 -10.23 -9.61 23.78
CA ASP A 247 -11.27 -9.94 22.82
C ASP A 247 -10.81 -9.60 21.40
N HIS A 248 -10.93 -10.55 20.47
CA HIS A 248 -10.79 -10.29 19.03
C HIS A 248 -12.17 -10.32 18.42
N VAL A 249 -12.66 -9.14 18.04
CA VAL A 249 -13.89 -8.98 17.24
C VAL A 249 -13.46 -8.97 15.78
N GLY A 250 -13.79 -10.00 15.04
CA GLY A 250 -13.39 -10.17 13.62
C GLY A 250 -13.66 -8.94 12.75
N SER A 251 -13.36 -9.07 11.46
CA SER A 251 -13.64 -8.04 10.44
C SER A 251 -15.02 -8.22 9.85
#